data_b703ba1a86018f83979f2ed0242df398
#
_entry.id   b703ba1a86018f83979f2ed0242df398
#
_cell.length_a   1.000
_cell.length_b   1.000
_cell.length_c   1.000
_cell.angle_alpha   90.00
_cell.angle_beta   90.00
_cell.angle_gamma   90.00
#
_symmetry.space_group_name_H-M   'P 1'
#
loop_
_entity.id
_entity.type
_entity.pdbx_description
1 polymer ?
#
loop_
_entity_poly.entity_id
_entity_poly.type
_entity_poly.pdbx_seq_one_letter_code
_entity_poly.pdbx_strand_id
1 'polypeptide(L)'
;MTNKITLRPGRREDAPHIAGLIITAMTEECCRHFYGNEHTIDDFHRLMTRLSAATDTQYSYENTICAIDAEGRIAGISVSYDGGRLKELRQPFIDSAKKEFGIDHSGMSPETQARELYLDSLAVLPEYRGQGIATMLLEATAEKARLSGIGPLGLLVDKGNPRAERLYNKVGFRHVGDSEWGGHKMKHMQMG
;
A
#
# COMPACT_ATOMS: atom_id res chain seq x y z
N MET A 1 -3.94 -2.84 29.50
CA MET A 1 -2.67 -3.46 29.09
C MET A 1 -2.34 -2.91 27.71
N THR A 2 -1.21 -2.20 27.55
CA THR A 2 -0.76 -1.72 26.24
C THR A 2 -0.37 -2.94 25.41
N ASN A 3 -1.10 -3.23 24.34
CA ASN A 3 -0.73 -4.26 23.37
C ASN A 3 0.67 -3.94 22.84
N LYS A 4 1.66 -4.75 23.19
CA LYS A 4 3.02 -4.59 22.68
C LYS A 4 3.03 -4.89 21.20
N ILE A 5 3.17 -3.83 20.38
CA ILE A 5 3.31 -3.96 18.93
C ILE A 5 4.79 -4.10 18.56
N THR A 6 5.10 -5.05 17.70
CA THR A 6 6.41 -5.23 17.08
C THR A 6 6.31 -5.13 15.56
N LEU A 7 7.37 -4.70 14.88
CA LEU A 7 7.43 -4.64 13.43
C LEU A 7 8.33 -5.75 12.90
N ARG A 8 7.92 -6.37 11.79
CA ARG A 8 8.74 -7.31 11.04
C ARG A 8 8.47 -7.24 9.53
N PRO A 9 9.38 -7.70 8.68
CA PRO A 9 9.08 -7.93 7.27
C PRO A 9 7.89 -8.88 7.10
N GLY A 10 7.14 -8.69 6.02
CA GLY A 10 6.10 -9.63 5.61
C GLY A 10 6.69 -10.99 5.27
N ARG A 11 5.84 -12.02 5.35
CA ARG A 11 6.16 -13.39 4.98
C ARG A 11 5.12 -13.90 4.01
N ARG A 12 5.46 -14.93 3.24
CA ARG A 12 4.54 -15.49 2.25
C ARG A 12 3.22 -15.98 2.87
N GLU A 13 3.28 -16.55 4.06
CA GLU A 13 2.10 -16.99 4.81
C GLU A 13 1.18 -15.85 5.25
N ASP A 14 1.69 -14.61 5.32
CA ASP A 14 0.89 -13.43 5.66
C ASP A 14 0.03 -12.92 4.48
N ALA A 15 0.23 -13.44 3.28
CA ALA A 15 -0.38 -12.92 2.05
C ALA A 15 -1.91 -12.70 2.12
N PRO A 16 -2.72 -13.60 2.73
CA PRO A 16 -4.17 -13.35 2.86
C PRO A 16 -4.49 -12.13 3.72
N HIS A 17 -3.73 -11.90 4.81
CA HIS A 17 -3.91 -10.75 5.69
C HIS A 17 -3.40 -9.46 5.04
N ILE A 18 -2.26 -9.52 4.34
CA ILE A 18 -1.70 -8.41 3.57
C ILE A 18 -2.73 -7.96 2.51
N ALA A 19 -3.28 -8.90 1.73
CA ALA A 19 -4.31 -8.62 0.73
C ALA A 19 -5.54 -7.94 1.33
N GLY A 20 -6.06 -8.46 2.45
CA GLY A 20 -7.20 -7.87 3.16
C GLY A 20 -6.93 -6.44 3.64
N LEU A 21 -5.72 -6.16 4.14
CA LEU A 21 -5.33 -4.83 4.60
C LEU A 21 -5.09 -3.86 3.43
N ILE A 22 -4.55 -4.32 2.30
CA ILE A 22 -4.46 -3.51 1.08
C ILE A 22 -5.86 -3.11 0.61
N ILE A 23 -6.80 -4.05 0.54
CA ILE A 23 -8.21 -3.79 0.20
C ILE A 23 -8.85 -2.79 1.18
N THR A 24 -8.53 -2.91 2.48
CA THR A 24 -9.01 -1.97 3.51
C THR A 24 -8.46 -0.55 3.31
N ALA A 25 -7.25 -0.40 2.75
CA ALA A 25 -6.67 0.90 2.42
C ALA A 25 -7.33 1.53 1.18
N MET A 26 -7.93 0.72 0.31
CA MET A 26 -8.64 1.17 -0.89
C MET A 26 -10.08 1.57 -0.55
N THR A 27 -10.71 2.37 -1.41
CA THR A 27 -12.16 2.59 -1.33
C THR A 27 -12.91 1.42 -1.98
N GLU A 28 -14.17 1.20 -1.59
CA GLU A 28 -15.02 0.19 -2.24
C GLU A 28 -15.17 0.46 -3.74
N GLU A 29 -15.30 1.73 -4.13
CA GLU A 29 -15.38 2.16 -5.53
C GLU A 29 -14.10 1.78 -6.30
N CYS A 30 -12.93 2.04 -5.71
CA CYS A 30 -11.64 1.67 -6.29
C CYS A 30 -11.53 0.14 -6.48
N CYS A 31 -11.90 -0.64 -5.47
CA CYS A 31 -11.90 -2.09 -5.58
C CYS A 31 -12.85 -2.58 -6.70
N ARG A 32 -14.06 -2.03 -6.76
CA ARG A 32 -15.06 -2.37 -7.77
C ARG A 32 -14.60 -2.01 -9.19
N HIS A 33 -13.88 -0.91 -9.36
CA HIS A 33 -13.24 -0.55 -10.62
C HIS A 33 -12.31 -1.66 -11.12
N PHE A 34 -11.60 -2.34 -10.20
CA PHE A 34 -10.65 -3.38 -10.55
C PHE A 34 -11.29 -4.73 -10.89
N TYR A 35 -12.34 -5.14 -10.19
CA TYR A 35 -12.96 -6.45 -10.41
C TYR A 35 -14.30 -6.39 -11.17
N GLY A 36 -14.85 -5.20 -11.40
CA GLY A 36 -16.10 -5.00 -12.16
C GLY A 36 -17.37 -5.38 -11.39
N ASN A 37 -18.50 -5.39 -12.10
CA ASN A 37 -19.83 -5.63 -11.49
C ASN A 37 -20.23 -7.11 -11.45
N GLU A 38 -19.54 -7.97 -12.20
CA GLU A 38 -19.86 -9.40 -12.30
C GLU A 38 -19.11 -10.27 -11.30
N HIS A 39 -18.16 -9.68 -10.58
CA HIS A 39 -17.33 -10.34 -9.59
C HIS A 39 -17.55 -9.75 -8.20
N THR A 40 -16.98 -10.40 -7.19
CA THR A 40 -17.16 -10.04 -5.79
C THR A 40 -15.84 -9.54 -5.16
N ILE A 41 -15.96 -8.91 -4.00
CA ILE A 41 -14.79 -8.53 -3.20
C ILE A 41 -13.97 -9.76 -2.77
N ASP A 42 -14.62 -10.93 -2.60
CA ASP A 42 -13.92 -12.19 -2.26
C ASP A 42 -13.11 -12.71 -3.44
N ASP A 43 -13.60 -12.54 -4.70
CA ASP A 43 -12.84 -12.85 -5.91
C ASP A 43 -11.59 -11.97 -5.99
N PHE A 44 -11.76 -10.68 -5.74
CA PHE A 44 -10.65 -9.71 -5.69
C PHE A 44 -9.66 -10.03 -4.57
N HIS A 45 -10.14 -10.38 -3.38
CA HIS A 45 -9.27 -10.79 -2.27
C HIS A 45 -8.45 -12.04 -2.61
N ARG A 46 -9.04 -13.03 -3.31
CA ARG A 46 -8.29 -14.21 -3.78
C ARG A 46 -7.18 -13.84 -4.77
N LEU A 47 -7.48 -12.95 -5.73
CA LEU A 47 -6.47 -12.43 -6.66
C LEU A 47 -5.36 -11.71 -5.90
N MET A 48 -5.70 -10.76 -5.03
CA MET A 48 -4.73 -9.99 -4.25
C MET A 48 -3.89 -10.87 -3.33
N THR A 49 -4.46 -11.95 -2.77
CA THR A 49 -3.72 -12.93 -1.97
C THR A 49 -2.63 -13.61 -2.79
N ARG A 50 -2.91 -14.02 -4.03
CA ARG A 50 -1.88 -14.62 -4.90
C ARG A 50 -0.79 -13.63 -5.27
N LEU A 51 -1.16 -12.39 -5.58
CA LEU A 51 -0.19 -11.33 -5.86
C LEU A 51 0.68 -11.01 -4.63
N SER A 52 0.08 -10.98 -3.44
CA SER A 52 0.83 -10.75 -2.21
C SER A 52 1.77 -11.91 -1.85
N ALA A 53 1.45 -13.14 -2.26
CA ALA A 53 2.30 -14.32 -2.07
C ALA A 53 3.42 -14.45 -3.09
N ALA A 54 3.40 -13.65 -4.17
CA ALA A 54 4.43 -13.62 -5.22
C ALA A 54 5.52 -12.59 -4.87
N THR A 55 6.67 -12.68 -5.54
CA THR A 55 7.84 -11.80 -5.29
C THR A 55 8.03 -10.71 -6.34
N ASP A 56 7.37 -10.84 -7.48
CA ASP A 56 7.50 -10.00 -8.67
C ASP A 56 6.34 -9.01 -8.85
N THR A 57 5.61 -8.69 -7.78
CA THR A 57 4.46 -7.76 -7.80
C THR A 57 4.66 -6.57 -6.87
N GLN A 58 3.97 -5.45 -7.17
CA GLN A 58 3.95 -4.30 -6.26
C GLN A 58 3.36 -4.66 -4.88
N TYR A 59 2.46 -5.63 -4.81
CA TYR A 59 1.76 -6.07 -3.60
C TYR A 59 2.48 -7.17 -2.81
N SER A 60 3.68 -7.58 -3.25
CA SER A 60 4.46 -8.66 -2.65
C SER A 60 4.63 -8.51 -1.13
N TYR A 61 4.61 -9.65 -0.42
CA TYR A 61 4.99 -9.71 0.99
C TYR A 61 6.43 -9.19 1.23
N GLU A 62 7.33 -9.29 0.25
CA GLU A 62 8.70 -8.74 0.33
C GLU A 62 8.71 -7.20 0.36
N ASN A 63 7.68 -6.56 -0.18
CA ASN A 63 7.49 -5.11 -0.14
C ASN A 63 6.82 -4.63 1.14
N THR A 64 6.40 -5.55 2.03
CA THR A 64 5.52 -5.28 3.16
C THR A 64 6.27 -5.27 4.49
N ILE A 65 5.98 -4.30 5.35
CA ILE A 65 6.27 -4.31 6.78
C ILE A 65 4.96 -4.56 7.52
N CYS A 66 4.95 -5.55 8.42
CA CYS A 66 3.81 -5.92 9.25
C CYS A 66 3.99 -5.44 10.68
N ALA A 67 2.95 -4.83 11.25
CA ALA A 67 2.83 -4.55 12.68
C ALA A 67 2.12 -5.73 13.35
N ILE A 68 2.76 -6.34 14.34
CA ILE A 68 2.33 -7.60 14.97
C ILE A 68 2.03 -7.35 16.44
N ASP A 69 0.87 -7.82 16.92
CA ASP A 69 0.51 -7.76 18.33
C ASP A 69 1.20 -8.87 19.17
N ALA A 70 0.95 -8.88 20.47
CA ALA A 70 1.54 -9.83 21.41
C ALA A 70 1.12 -11.29 21.14
N GLU A 71 -0.02 -11.49 20.49
CA GLU A 71 -0.57 -12.81 20.12
C GLU A 71 -0.12 -13.26 18.71
N GLY A 72 0.70 -12.47 18.03
CA GLY A 72 1.22 -12.78 16.69
C GLY A 72 0.28 -12.41 15.54
N ARG A 73 -0.81 -11.67 15.79
CA ARG A 73 -1.76 -11.22 14.77
C ARG A 73 -1.27 -9.96 14.09
N ILE A 74 -1.56 -9.83 12.80
CA ILE A 74 -1.22 -8.61 12.04
C ILE A 74 -2.24 -7.51 12.35
N ALA A 75 -1.76 -6.44 12.97
CA ALA A 75 -2.54 -5.26 13.34
C ALA A 75 -2.56 -4.18 12.24
N GLY A 76 -1.56 -4.19 11.37
CA GLY A 76 -1.43 -3.23 10.27
C GLY A 76 -0.25 -3.53 9.38
N ILE A 77 -0.21 -2.86 8.23
CA ILE A 77 0.85 -3.01 7.23
C ILE A 77 1.26 -1.67 6.62
N SER A 78 2.48 -1.62 6.09
CA SER A 78 2.88 -0.68 5.04
C SER A 78 3.49 -1.45 3.87
N VAL A 79 3.09 -1.12 2.64
CA VAL A 79 3.61 -1.71 1.40
C VAL A 79 4.37 -0.63 0.65
N SER A 80 5.63 -0.89 0.32
CA SER A 80 6.48 0.10 -0.35
C SER A 80 7.49 -0.57 -1.27
N TYR A 81 7.71 0.03 -2.44
CA TYR A 81 8.62 -0.49 -3.46
C TYR A 81 9.30 0.66 -4.21
N ASP A 82 10.34 0.34 -5.00
CA ASP A 82 11.00 1.29 -5.89
C ASP A 82 10.01 1.83 -6.92
N GLY A 83 9.67 3.11 -6.81
CA GLY A 83 8.73 3.79 -7.72
C GLY A 83 9.15 3.73 -9.18
N GLY A 84 10.44 3.64 -9.48
CA GLY A 84 10.96 3.47 -10.83
C GLY A 84 10.64 2.11 -11.46
N ARG A 85 10.27 1.11 -10.64
CA ARG A 85 9.92 -0.24 -11.09
C ARG A 85 8.41 -0.48 -11.23
N LEU A 86 7.58 0.54 -11.06
CA LEU A 86 6.13 0.38 -11.06
C LEU A 86 5.61 -0.40 -12.28
N LYS A 87 6.07 -0.07 -13.49
CA LYS A 87 5.60 -0.73 -14.72
C LYS A 87 5.83 -2.23 -14.70
N GLU A 88 7.00 -2.66 -14.24
CA GLU A 88 7.36 -4.08 -14.09
C GLU A 88 6.50 -4.74 -13.01
N LEU A 89 6.47 -4.15 -11.82
CA LEU A 89 5.81 -4.70 -10.64
C LEU A 89 4.27 -4.72 -10.74
N ARG A 90 3.68 -3.85 -11.55
CA ARG A 90 2.23 -3.80 -11.80
C ARG A 90 1.77 -4.81 -12.85
N GLN A 91 2.65 -5.25 -13.76
CA GLN A 91 2.27 -6.11 -14.86
C GLN A 91 1.54 -7.40 -14.42
N PRO A 92 1.98 -8.13 -13.36
CA PRO A 92 1.25 -9.30 -12.88
C PRO A 92 -0.18 -9.01 -12.44
N PHE A 93 -0.45 -7.83 -11.87
CA PHE A 93 -1.81 -7.39 -11.53
C PHE A 93 -2.65 -7.19 -12.78
N ILE A 94 -2.13 -6.45 -13.77
CA ILE A 94 -2.83 -6.16 -15.04
C ILE A 94 -3.19 -7.47 -15.75
N ASP A 95 -2.25 -8.40 -15.87
CA ASP A 95 -2.44 -9.68 -16.54
C ASP A 95 -3.47 -10.56 -15.80
N SER A 96 -3.40 -10.58 -14.47
CA SER A 96 -4.33 -11.35 -13.65
C SER A 96 -5.75 -10.78 -13.69
N ALA A 97 -5.92 -9.46 -13.58
CA ALA A 97 -7.22 -8.80 -13.66
C ALA A 97 -7.87 -9.02 -15.04
N LYS A 98 -7.09 -8.90 -16.12
CA LYS A 98 -7.58 -9.18 -17.47
C LYS A 98 -8.00 -10.63 -17.64
N LYS A 99 -7.22 -11.58 -17.12
CA LYS A 99 -7.51 -13.01 -17.21
C LYS A 99 -8.73 -13.42 -16.38
N GLU A 100 -8.86 -12.89 -15.17
CA GLU A 100 -9.85 -13.37 -14.20
C GLU A 100 -11.14 -12.57 -14.23
N PHE A 101 -11.05 -11.25 -14.48
CA PHE A 101 -12.20 -10.35 -14.47
C PHE A 101 -12.56 -9.82 -15.86
N GLY A 102 -11.74 -10.11 -16.89
CA GLY A 102 -11.97 -9.63 -18.25
C GLY A 102 -11.71 -8.13 -18.42
N ILE A 103 -11.08 -7.47 -17.45
CA ILE A 103 -10.89 -6.02 -17.43
C ILE A 103 -9.41 -5.70 -17.72
N ASP A 104 -9.18 -4.88 -18.74
CA ASP A 104 -7.84 -4.45 -19.13
C ASP A 104 -7.46 -3.13 -18.43
N HIS A 105 -6.55 -3.22 -17.48
CA HIS A 105 -6.01 -2.08 -16.75
C HIS A 105 -4.67 -1.56 -17.29
N SER A 106 -4.27 -1.94 -18.51
CA SER A 106 -2.98 -1.52 -19.11
C SER A 106 -2.88 0.00 -19.35
N GLY A 107 -4.01 0.70 -19.40
CA GLY A 107 -4.07 2.16 -19.54
C GLY A 107 -3.96 2.94 -18.24
N MET A 108 -3.72 2.32 -17.11
CA MET A 108 -3.57 3.03 -15.83
C MET A 108 -2.38 3.98 -15.84
N SER A 109 -2.62 5.23 -15.43
CA SER A 109 -1.55 6.21 -15.24
C SER A 109 -0.58 5.78 -14.12
N PRO A 110 0.71 6.12 -14.24
CA PRO A 110 1.66 5.89 -13.16
C PRO A 110 1.40 6.86 -12.01
N GLU A 111 1.40 6.33 -10.78
CA GLU A 111 1.31 7.12 -9.54
C GLU A 111 2.66 7.33 -8.87
N THR A 112 3.72 6.74 -9.38
CA THR A 112 5.05 6.78 -8.78
C THR A 112 6.04 7.55 -9.63
N GLN A 113 7.19 7.87 -9.02
CA GLN A 113 8.33 8.49 -9.71
C GLN A 113 9.59 7.64 -9.52
N ALA A 114 10.51 7.73 -10.49
CA ALA A 114 11.86 7.18 -10.31
C ALA A 114 12.60 7.92 -9.18
N ARG A 115 13.52 7.23 -8.53
CA ARG A 115 14.32 7.74 -7.39
C ARG A 115 13.48 8.08 -6.16
N GLU A 116 12.45 7.30 -5.92
CA GLU A 116 11.59 7.39 -4.75
C GLU A 116 11.24 5.98 -4.30
N LEU A 117 11.34 5.68 -3.00
CA LEU A 117 10.66 4.53 -2.43
C LEU A 117 9.19 4.92 -2.28
N TYR A 118 8.31 4.29 -3.04
CA TYR A 118 6.89 4.66 -3.05
C TYR A 118 6.11 3.86 -2.02
N LEU A 119 5.42 4.56 -1.11
CA LEU A 119 4.47 3.97 -0.18
C LEU A 119 3.12 3.83 -0.88
N ASP A 120 2.79 2.60 -1.25
CA ASP A 120 1.57 2.23 -1.97
C ASP A 120 0.36 2.11 -1.03
N SER A 121 0.52 1.37 0.05
CA SER A 121 -0.57 1.08 1.00
C SER A 121 -0.11 1.22 2.45
N LEU A 122 -0.94 1.86 3.25
CA LEU A 122 -0.82 1.94 4.70
C LEU A 122 -2.18 1.65 5.33
N ALA A 123 -2.28 0.58 6.08
CA ALA A 123 -3.52 0.19 6.73
C ALA A 123 -3.29 -0.30 8.15
N VAL A 124 -4.24 0.05 9.05
CA VAL A 124 -4.30 -0.44 10.43
C VAL A 124 -5.74 -0.89 10.69
N LEU A 125 -5.90 -2.12 11.19
CA LEU A 125 -7.20 -2.68 11.52
C LEU A 125 -7.95 -1.77 12.50
N PRO A 126 -9.29 -1.63 12.38
CA PRO A 126 -10.08 -0.70 13.18
C PRO A 126 -9.82 -0.80 14.68
N GLU A 127 -9.75 -2.01 15.21
CA GLU A 127 -9.55 -2.30 16.65
C GLU A 127 -8.16 -1.92 17.18
N TYR A 128 -7.20 -1.68 16.29
CA TYR A 128 -5.82 -1.25 16.64
C TYR A 128 -5.57 0.24 16.37
N ARG A 129 -6.56 0.97 15.85
CA ARG A 129 -6.41 2.40 15.56
C ARG A 129 -6.23 3.23 16.83
N GLY A 130 -5.63 4.41 16.70
CA GLY A 130 -5.40 5.32 17.82
C GLY A 130 -4.22 4.94 18.73
N GLN A 131 -3.50 3.85 18.43
CA GLN A 131 -2.38 3.33 19.23
C GLN A 131 -1.00 3.69 18.64
N GLY A 132 -0.92 4.59 17.66
CA GLY A 132 0.34 5.03 17.05
C GLY A 132 0.93 4.08 15.99
N ILE A 133 0.26 2.97 15.65
CA ILE A 133 0.78 1.93 14.75
C ILE A 133 1.09 2.47 13.36
N ALA A 134 0.22 3.33 12.81
CA ALA A 134 0.47 3.96 11.51
C ALA A 134 1.76 4.80 11.53
N THR A 135 2.03 5.53 12.60
CA THR A 135 3.27 6.28 12.79
C THR A 135 4.48 5.35 12.83
N MET A 136 4.41 4.27 13.60
CA MET A 136 5.49 3.26 13.66
C MET A 136 5.79 2.65 12.28
N LEU A 137 4.76 2.31 11.51
CA LEU A 137 4.90 1.77 10.15
C LEU A 137 5.53 2.80 9.20
N LEU A 138 5.12 4.07 9.28
CA LEU A 138 5.69 5.16 8.46
C LEU A 138 7.16 5.39 8.78
N GLU A 139 7.52 5.45 10.06
CA GLU A 139 8.91 5.61 10.51
C GLU A 139 9.80 4.45 10.05
N ALA A 140 9.31 3.21 10.17
CA ALA A 140 10.04 2.04 9.68
C ALA A 140 10.17 2.02 8.14
N THR A 141 9.16 2.51 7.42
CA THR A 141 9.22 2.61 5.95
C THR A 141 10.18 3.73 5.52
N ALA A 142 10.25 4.83 6.27
CA ALA A 142 11.24 5.89 6.04
C ALA A 142 12.67 5.38 6.25
N GLU A 143 12.89 4.58 7.29
CA GLU A 143 14.19 3.95 7.50
C GLU A 143 14.53 2.95 6.38
N LYS A 144 13.54 2.18 5.88
CA LYS A 144 13.71 1.34 4.69
C LYS A 144 14.13 2.17 3.47
N ALA A 145 13.51 3.34 3.25
CA ALA A 145 13.87 4.25 2.17
C ALA A 145 15.34 4.71 2.29
N ARG A 146 15.72 5.18 3.48
CA ARG A 146 17.09 5.61 3.78
C ARG A 146 18.13 4.51 3.53
N LEU A 147 17.84 3.28 3.96
CA LEU A 147 18.75 2.15 3.81
C LEU A 147 18.83 1.61 2.37
N SER A 148 17.76 1.76 1.61
CA SER A 148 17.71 1.28 0.22
C SER A 148 18.59 2.09 -0.74
N GLY A 149 18.84 3.37 -0.42
CA GLY A 149 19.56 4.29 -1.30
C GLY A 149 18.80 4.68 -2.57
N ILE A 150 17.50 4.30 -2.68
CA ILE A 150 16.66 4.62 -3.85
C ILE A 150 16.37 6.14 -3.90
N GLY A 151 16.00 6.73 -2.75
CA GLY A 151 15.63 8.13 -2.63
C GLY A 151 14.69 8.38 -1.45
N PRO A 152 14.01 9.53 -1.40
CA PRO A 152 13.04 9.82 -0.34
C PRO A 152 11.88 8.81 -0.34
N LEU A 153 11.19 8.72 0.79
CA LEU A 153 9.91 8.03 0.87
C LEU A 153 8.82 8.94 0.29
N GLY A 154 8.14 8.51 -0.77
CA GLY A 154 7.07 9.25 -1.43
C GLY A 154 5.72 8.55 -1.34
N LEU A 155 4.64 9.31 -1.44
CA LEU A 155 3.28 8.81 -1.50
C LEU A 155 2.35 9.80 -2.21
N LEU A 156 1.19 9.31 -2.65
CA LEU A 156 0.07 10.15 -3.05
C LEU A 156 -1.01 10.13 -1.96
N VAL A 157 -1.53 11.30 -1.61
CA VAL A 157 -2.69 11.45 -0.74
C VAL A 157 -3.80 12.21 -1.45
N ASP A 158 -5.03 11.69 -1.37
CA ASP A 158 -6.22 12.35 -1.92
C ASP A 158 -6.43 13.71 -1.22
N LYS A 159 -6.63 14.77 -2.00
CA LYS A 159 -6.95 16.12 -1.47
C LYS A 159 -8.22 16.13 -0.63
N GLY A 160 -9.12 15.17 -0.84
CA GLY A 160 -10.30 14.94 -0.03
C GLY A 160 -10.07 14.22 1.30
N ASN A 161 -8.81 13.80 1.60
CA ASN A 161 -8.46 13.09 2.83
C ASN A 161 -7.54 13.89 3.77
N PRO A 162 -8.05 14.97 4.41
CA PRO A 162 -7.24 15.82 5.28
C PRO A 162 -6.75 15.11 6.55
N ARG A 163 -7.39 14.00 6.94
CA ARG A 163 -6.95 13.20 8.09
C ARG A 163 -5.64 12.48 7.80
N ALA A 164 -5.53 11.85 6.64
CA ALA A 164 -4.30 11.19 6.20
C ALA A 164 -3.18 12.22 5.99
N GLU A 165 -3.48 13.34 5.33
CA GLU A 165 -2.52 14.43 5.15
C GLU A 165 -1.94 14.95 6.47
N ARG A 166 -2.79 15.14 7.50
CA ARG A 166 -2.31 15.54 8.85
C ARG A 166 -1.37 14.50 9.47
N LEU A 167 -1.66 13.21 9.30
CA LEU A 167 -0.78 12.14 9.78
C LEU A 167 0.58 12.23 9.09
N TYR A 168 0.60 12.33 7.77
CA TYR A 168 1.83 12.40 6.98
C TYR A 168 2.66 13.63 7.34
N ASN A 169 2.03 14.81 7.44
CA ASN A 169 2.70 16.03 7.87
C ASN A 169 3.31 15.90 9.28
N LYS A 170 2.59 15.24 10.21
CA LYS A 170 3.09 15.01 11.58
C LYS A 170 4.33 14.13 11.62
N VAL A 171 4.42 13.13 10.74
CA VAL A 171 5.57 12.22 10.65
C VAL A 171 6.76 12.88 9.92
N GLY A 172 6.53 13.91 9.12
CA GLY A 172 7.62 14.66 8.47
C GLY A 172 7.50 14.77 6.96
N PHE A 173 6.45 14.21 6.35
CA PHE A 173 6.20 14.41 4.93
C PHE A 173 5.93 15.88 4.60
N ARG A 174 6.32 16.28 3.40
CA ARG A 174 6.07 17.60 2.83
C ARG A 174 5.44 17.47 1.46
N HIS A 175 4.52 18.36 1.13
CA HIS A 175 3.94 18.46 -0.19
C HIS A 175 5.02 18.92 -1.19
N VAL A 176 5.24 18.15 -2.23
CA VAL A 176 6.25 18.41 -3.27
C VAL A 176 5.65 18.63 -4.65
N GLY A 177 4.39 18.28 -4.84
CA GLY A 177 3.70 18.50 -6.10
C GLY A 177 2.26 18.00 -6.08
N ASP A 178 1.52 18.34 -7.11
CA ASP A 178 0.17 17.85 -7.34
C ASP A 178 0.19 16.75 -8.42
N SER A 179 -0.73 15.81 -8.29
CA SER A 179 -0.91 14.69 -9.21
C SER A 179 -2.40 14.39 -9.38
N GLU A 180 -2.70 13.49 -10.29
CA GLU A 180 -4.03 12.93 -10.46
C GLU A 180 -3.91 11.42 -10.60
N TRP A 181 -4.74 10.67 -9.90
CA TRP A 181 -4.80 9.23 -10.02
C TRP A 181 -6.23 8.73 -9.81
N GLY A 182 -6.68 7.80 -10.68
CA GLY A 182 -8.03 7.25 -10.59
C GLY A 182 -9.15 8.30 -10.69
N GLY A 183 -8.93 9.43 -11.37
CA GLY A 183 -9.87 10.56 -11.46
C GLY A 183 -9.89 11.46 -10.23
N HIS A 184 -9.04 11.23 -9.24
CA HIS A 184 -8.93 12.01 -8.03
C HIS A 184 -7.72 12.96 -8.07
N LYS A 185 -7.90 14.17 -7.53
CA LYS A 185 -6.80 15.13 -7.34
C LYS A 185 -6.00 14.72 -6.10
N MET A 186 -4.71 14.47 -6.32
CA MET A 186 -3.79 13.99 -5.31
C MET A 186 -2.75 15.05 -4.96
N LYS A 187 -2.21 14.97 -3.74
CA LYS A 187 -0.95 15.62 -3.36
C LYS A 187 0.15 14.58 -3.38
N HIS A 188 1.24 14.86 -4.08
CA HIS A 188 2.47 14.10 -3.94
C HIS A 188 3.24 14.65 -2.74
N MET A 189 3.52 13.78 -1.80
CA MET A 189 4.23 14.10 -0.57
C MET A 189 5.49 13.27 -0.45
N GLN A 190 6.57 13.85 0.06
CA GLN A 190 7.83 13.15 0.28
C GLN A 190 8.38 13.44 1.69
N MET A 191 9.13 12.46 2.20
CA MET A 191 9.95 12.54 3.39
C MET A 191 11.33 11.98 3.08
N GLY A 192 12.37 12.77 3.27
CA GLY A 192 13.78 12.42 3.06
C GLY A 192 14.66 12.98 4.14
#